data_03ca42f4688fa452ad075542b1f645b0
#
_entry.id   03ca42f4688fa452ad075542b1f645b0
#
_cell.length_a   1.000
_cell.length_b   1.000
_cell.length_c   1.000
_cell.angle_alpha   90.00
_cell.angle_beta   90.00
_cell.angle_gamma   90.00
#
_symmetry.space_group_name_H-M   'P 1'
#
loop_
_entity.id
_entity.type
_entity.pdbx_description
1 polymer ?
#
loop_
_entity_poly.entity_id
_entity_poly.type
_entity_poly.pdbx_seq_one_letter_code
_entity_poly.pdbx_strand_id
1 'polypeptide(L)'
;YSKPDIMNENYMHYCPGCSHGVVHKIIAEVIKELGLQEKTIGIAPVGCAVFAYNYLDIDWQEAAHGRAPAVATATKRLLPDKMVFTYQGDGDLAAIGTAETIHTANRGENIAIIFINNAIYGMTGGQMAPTTLEDMKTSTSPFGRDTSSMGRPLKILDMLAQLDGVCLASRTSVHTAAAVKKTKRLIKLAFENSMAGKGTSIVEVVSTCNSGWKMTPAAANDWMVENMFPVFPLGDLKNV
;
A
#
# COMPACT_ATOMS: atom_id res chain seq x y z
N TYR A 1 -1.33 2.70 -25.07
CA TYR A 1 -1.24 2.17 -23.71
C TYR A 1 -0.34 0.93 -23.72
N SER A 2 0.90 1.09 -23.31
CA SER A 2 1.91 0.02 -23.35
C SER A 2 2.31 -0.40 -21.91
N LYS A 3 2.86 -1.58 -21.79
CA LYS A 3 3.55 -2.04 -20.57
C LYS A 3 4.86 -1.25 -20.45
N PRO A 4 5.18 -0.66 -19.29
CA PRO A 4 6.50 -0.06 -19.06
C PRO A 4 7.61 -1.11 -19.21
N ASP A 5 8.72 -0.74 -19.82
CA ASP A 5 9.86 -1.63 -20.07
C ASP A 5 10.57 -2.11 -18.79
N ILE A 6 10.47 -1.36 -17.70
CA ILE A 6 10.95 -1.79 -16.38
C ILE A 6 10.10 -2.92 -15.75
N MET A 7 8.94 -3.22 -16.30
CA MET A 7 8.17 -4.41 -15.91
C MET A 7 8.65 -5.61 -16.74
N ASN A 8 9.20 -6.61 -16.06
CA ASN A 8 9.65 -7.82 -16.73
C ASN A 8 8.49 -8.70 -17.28
N GLU A 9 8.82 -9.80 -17.96
CA GLU A 9 7.85 -10.67 -18.66
C GLU A 9 7.22 -11.73 -17.73
N ASN A 10 7.54 -11.74 -16.44
CA ASN A 10 6.99 -12.72 -15.52
C ASN A 10 5.48 -12.56 -15.34
N TYR A 11 4.76 -13.68 -15.35
CA TYR A 11 3.35 -13.68 -14.99
C TYR A 11 3.18 -13.30 -13.53
N MET A 12 2.31 -12.34 -13.27
CA MET A 12 1.99 -11.96 -11.90
C MET A 12 1.17 -13.05 -11.20
N HIS A 13 1.52 -13.36 -9.95
CA HIS A 13 0.80 -14.35 -9.13
C HIS A 13 -0.51 -13.80 -8.55
N TYR A 14 -0.78 -12.50 -8.70
CA TYR A 14 -2.00 -11.88 -8.16
C TYR A 14 -3.26 -12.48 -8.77
N CYS A 15 -4.31 -12.55 -7.96
CA CYS A 15 -5.62 -13.02 -8.42
C CYS A 15 -6.13 -12.18 -9.59
N PRO A 16 -6.75 -12.79 -10.61
CA PRO A 16 -7.38 -12.05 -11.69
C PRO A 16 -8.39 -11.02 -11.17
N GLY A 17 -8.26 -9.77 -11.60
CA GLY A 17 -9.10 -8.65 -11.15
C GLY A 17 -8.67 -7.98 -9.83
N CYS A 18 -7.58 -8.43 -9.22
CA CYS A 18 -6.99 -7.78 -8.06
C CYS A 18 -6.31 -6.46 -8.44
N SER A 19 -6.38 -5.46 -7.58
CA SER A 19 -5.81 -4.13 -7.82
C SER A 19 -4.27 -4.09 -7.84
N HIS A 20 -3.58 -5.07 -7.26
CA HIS A 20 -2.12 -5.09 -7.16
C HIS A 20 -1.43 -4.90 -8.52
N GLY A 21 -1.86 -5.60 -9.57
CA GLY A 21 -1.26 -5.47 -10.89
C GLY A 21 -1.36 -4.05 -11.47
N VAL A 22 -2.47 -3.35 -11.20
CA VAL A 22 -2.65 -1.95 -11.63
C VAL A 22 -1.70 -1.04 -10.86
N VAL A 23 -1.57 -1.24 -9.54
CA VAL A 23 -0.68 -0.42 -8.71
C VAL A 23 0.79 -0.65 -9.07
N HIS A 24 1.22 -1.89 -9.33
CA HIS A 24 2.57 -2.18 -9.82
C HIS A 24 2.87 -1.46 -11.13
N LYS A 25 1.92 -1.46 -12.07
CA LYS A 25 2.07 -0.72 -13.33
C LYS A 25 2.21 0.78 -13.07
N ILE A 26 1.42 1.36 -12.17
CA ILE A 26 1.52 2.78 -11.81
C ILE A 26 2.91 3.09 -11.24
N ILE A 27 3.43 2.26 -10.33
CA ILE A 27 4.77 2.42 -9.75
C ILE A 27 5.83 2.37 -10.86
N ALA A 28 5.76 1.40 -11.76
CA ALA A 28 6.67 1.27 -12.90
C ALA A 28 6.65 2.51 -13.80
N GLU A 29 5.47 3.01 -14.14
CA GLU A 29 5.31 4.23 -14.94
C GLU A 29 5.91 5.45 -14.24
N VAL A 30 5.71 5.60 -12.92
CA VAL A 30 6.24 6.71 -12.14
C VAL A 30 7.77 6.66 -12.07
N ILE A 31 8.35 5.50 -11.78
CA ILE A 31 9.82 5.31 -11.74
C ILE A 31 10.44 5.70 -13.08
N LYS A 32 9.83 5.26 -14.20
CA LYS A 32 10.29 5.59 -15.55
C LYS A 32 10.16 7.08 -15.86
N GLU A 33 9.02 7.69 -15.56
CA GLU A 33 8.78 9.12 -15.79
C GLU A 33 9.75 10.03 -15.01
N LEU A 34 10.17 9.59 -13.83
CA LEU A 34 11.13 10.31 -13.00
C LEU A 34 12.59 9.99 -13.34
N GLY A 35 12.85 9.01 -14.22
CA GLY A 35 14.20 8.57 -14.55
C GLY A 35 14.95 7.95 -13.37
N LEU A 36 14.23 7.24 -12.49
CA LEU A 36 14.76 6.73 -11.23
C LEU A 36 15.05 5.22 -11.22
N GLN A 37 15.01 4.51 -12.35
CA GLN A 37 15.17 3.06 -12.36
C GLN A 37 16.42 2.61 -11.61
N GLU A 38 17.62 3.12 -11.98
CA GLU A 38 18.91 2.78 -11.37
C GLU A 38 19.12 3.35 -9.95
N LYS A 39 18.17 4.16 -9.49
CA LYS A 39 18.25 4.82 -8.17
C LYS A 39 17.17 4.35 -7.22
N THR A 40 16.31 3.43 -7.63
CA THR A 40 15.17 2.97 -6.82
C THR A 40 15.46 1.66 -6.14
N ILE A 41 15.17 1.62 -4.85
CA ILE A 41 15.21 0.41 -4.02
C ILE A 41 13.81 0.18 -3.47
N GLY A 42 13.18 -0.92 -3.87
CA GLY A 42 11.92 -1.38 -3.30
C GLY A 42 12.15 -2.27 -2.08
N ILE A 43 11.37 -2.08 -1.03
CA ILE A 43 11.36 -3.00 0.11
C ILE A 43 10.11 -3.87 0.00
N ALA A 44 10.32 -5.15 -0.32
CA ALA A 44 9.26 -6.13 -0.43
C ALA A 44 8.78 -6.53 0.98
N PRO A 45 7.46 -6.60 1.20
CA PRO A 45 6.86 -6.96 2.47
C PRO A 45 6.60 -8.48 2.54
N VAL A 46 5.86 -8.90 3.54
CA VAL A 46 5.22 -10.23 3.55
C VAL A 46 3.70 -10.07 3.37
N GLY A 47 3.12 -10.97 2.58
CA GLY A 47 1.71 -10.95 2.16
C GLY A 47 1.60 -11.04 0.64
N CYS A 48 0.49 -10.59 0.05
CA CYS A 48 0.26 -10.69 -1.40
C CYS A 48 1.38 -10.07 -2.24
N ALA A 49 2.08 -9.06 -1.73
CA ALA A 49 3.13 -8.36 -2.45
C ALA A 49 4.55 -8.94 -2.23
N VAL A 50 4.70 -10.08 -1.56
CA VAL A 50 6.01 -10.68 -1.25
C VAL A 50 6.88 -10.90 -2.49
N PHE A 51 6.30 -11.25 -3.63
CA PHE A 51 7.03 -11.47 -4.88
C PHE A 51 7.13 -10.23 -5.78
N ALA A 52 6.96 -9.02 -5.24
CA ALA A 52 7.05 -7.78 -6.01
C ALA A 52 8.37 -7.65 -6.79
N TYR A 53 9.46 -8.15 -6.21
CA TYR A 53 10.80 -8.20 -6.82
C TYR A 53 10.86 -9.02 -8.13
N ASN A 54 9.88 -9.86 -8.40
CA ASN A 54 9.82 -10.63 -9.65
C ASN A 54 9.23 -9.83 -10.81
N TYR A 55 8.71 -8.63 -10.59
CA TYR A 55 7.90 -7.92 -11.59
C TYR A 55 8.47 -6.61 -12.07
N LEU A 56 9.35 -5.99 -11.29
CA LEU A 56 9.97 -4.71 -11.62
C LEU A 56 11.50 -4.84 -11.63
N ASP A 57 12.11 -4.38 -12.69
CA ASP A 57 13.58 -4.34 -12.87
C ASP A 57 14.18 -3.12 -12.16
N ILE A 58 14.26 -3.23 -10.85
CA ILE A 58 14.90 -2.32 -9.90
C ILE A 58 15.57 -3.13 -8.80
N ASP A 59 16.35 -2.48 -7.95
CA ASP A 59 16.90 -3.13 -6.76
C ASP A 59 15.79 -3.42 -5.73
N TRP A 60 15.83 -4.61 -5.12
CA TRP A 60 14.87 -5.02 -4.10
C TRP A 60 15.57 -5.60 -2.88
N GLN A 61 14.98 -5.34 -1.72
CA GLN A 61 15.31 -6.02 -0.48
C GLN A 61 14.01 -6.56 0.14
N GLU A 62 13.98 -7.86 0.46
CA GLU A 62 12.88 -8.46 1.19
C GLU A 62 13.04 -8.22 2.69
N ALA A 63 11.96 -7.84 3.36
CA ALA A 63 11.91 -7.65 4.80
C ALA A 63 11.07 -8.74 5.47
N ALA A 64 11.41 -9.10 6.70
CA ALA A 64 10.52 -9.92 7.53
C ALA A 64 9.17 -9.20 7.72
N HIS A 65 8.10 -9.99 7.95
CA HIS A 65 6.73 -9.47 8.07
C HIS A 65 6.62 -8.33 9.09
N GLY A 66 6.08 -7.19 8.64
CA GLY A 66 5.94 -5.97 9.43
C GLY A 66 7.22 -5.15 9.59
N ARG A 67 8.35 -5.56 9.01
CA ARG A 67 9.66 -4.89 9.19
C ARG A 67 10.07 -4.03 8.00
N ALA A 68 9.24 -3.96 6.96
CA ALA A 68 9.57 -3.17 5.77
C ALA A 68 9.91 -1.71 6.07
N PRO A 69 9.20 -0.96 6.95
CA PRO A 69 9.57 0.41 7.30
C PRO A 69 10.92 0.53 8.01
N ALA A 70 11.28 -0.45 8.86
CA ALA A 70 12.56 -0.48 9.55
C ALA A 70 13.72 -0.72 8.57
N VAL A 71 13.56 -1.68 7.64
CA VAL A 71 14.54 -1.96 6.58
C VAL A 71 14.67 -0.75 5.66
N ALA A 72 13.54 -0.14 5.23
CA ALA A 72 13.55 1.07 4.42
C ALA A 72 14.28 2.23 5.10
N THR A 73 14.07 2.42 6.41
CA THR A 73 14.77 3.41 7.22
C THR A 73 16.29 3.20 7.16
N ALA A 74 16.76 1.98 7.41
CA ALA A 74 18.19 1.66 7.37
C ALA A 74 18.75 1.86 5.96
N THR A 75 18.07 1.36 4.94
CA THR A 75 18.47 1.50 3.54
C THR A 75 18.58 2.97 3.13
N LYS A 76 17.58 3.79 3.44
CA LYS A 76 17.57 5.22 3.09
C LYS A 76 18.67 6.00 3.81
N ARG A 77 18.95 5.68 5.07
CA ARG A 77 20.02 6.34 5.84
C ARG A 77 21.41 6.00 5.34
N LEU A 78 21.63 4.75 4.89
CA LEU A 78 22.89 4.30 4.31
C LEU A 78 23.09 4.77 2.88
N LEU A 79 22.00 4.94 2.13
CA LEU A 79 21.96 5.32 0.72
C LEU A 79 21.05 6.54 0.50
N PRO A 80 21.43 7.73 1.00
CA PRO A 80 20.55 8.90 1.04
C PRO A 80 20.11 9.39 -0.36
N ASP A 81 20.90 9.14 -1.39
CA ASP A 81 20.63 9.55 -2.76
C ASP A 81 19.69 8.58 -3.51
N LYS A 82 19.37 7.43 -2.91
CA LYS A 82 18.44 6.46 -3.49
C LYS A 82 17.00 6.80 -3.15
N MET A 83 16.09 6.55 -4.09
CA MET A 83 14.65 6.54 -3.86
C MET A 83 14.30 5.21 -3.20
N VAL A 84 13.79 5.25 -1.98
CA VAL A 84 13.41 4.06 -1.21
C VAL A 84 11.91 4.07 -0.97
N PHE A 85 11.24 2.98 -1.31
CA PHE A 85 9.81 2.81 -1.00
C PHE A 85 9.52 1.44 -0.41
N THR A 86 8.44 1.37 0.38
CA THR A 86 7.82 0.10 0.80
C THR A 86 6.51 -0.11 0.05
N TYR A 87 6.15 -1.37 -0.18
CA TYR A 87 4.88 -1.74 -0.77
C TYR A 87 4.19 -2.76 0.13
N GLN A 88 3.22 -2.34 0.96
CA GLN A 88 2.72 -3.12 2.09
C GLN A 88 1.20 -3.30 2.05
N GLY A 89 0.72 -4.47 2.47
CA GLY A 89 -0.69 -4.71 2.78
C GLY A 89 -1.05 -4.27 4.21
N ASP A 90 -2.33 -4.32 4.53
CA ASP A 90 -2.88 -3.94 5.84
C ASP A 90 -2.39 -4.83 6.99
N GLY A 91 -2.20 -6.11 6.75
CA GLY A 91 -1.59 -7.02 7.73
C GLY A 91 -0.14 -6.69 8.03
N ASP A 92 0.63 -6.37 7.01
CA ASP A 92 2.04 -6.04 7.15
C ASP A 92 2.24 -4.68 7.84
N LEU A 93 1.51 -3.65 7.40
CA LEU A 93 1.69 -2.29 7.87
C LEU A 93 0.94 -2.02 9.19
N ALA A 94 -0.32 -2.43 9.28
CA ALA A 94 -1.25 -2.00 10.34
C ALA A 94 -1.51 -3.07 11.41
N ALA A 95 -0.95 -4.28 11.28
CA ALA A 95 -0.97 -5.32 12.31
C ALA A 95 0.43 -5.52 12.88
N ILE A 96 1.21 -6.44 12.30
CA ILE A 96 2.51 -6.82 12.87
C ILE A 96 3.56 -5.69 12.75
N GLY A 97 3.43 -4.78 11.78
CA GLY A 97 4.35 -3.66 11.54
C GLY A 97 3.89 -2.31 12.08
N THR A 98 2.87 -2.26 12.94
CA THR A 98 2.31 -0.99 13.45
C THR A 98 3.38 -0.13 14.13
N ALA A 99 4.20 -0.71 15.00
CA ALA A 99 5.24 0.04 15.73
C ALA A 99 6.30 0.59 14.77
N GLU A 100 6.79 -0.22 13.84
CA GLU A 100 7.78 0.19 12.84
C GLU A 100 7.24 1.31 11.95
N THR A 101 6.00 1.21 11.52
CA THR A 101 5.33 2.22 10.71
C THR A 101 5.19 3.54 11.46
N ILE A 102 4.69 3.50 12.70
CA ILE A 102 4.54 4.71 13.54
C ILE A 102 5.89 5.37 13.79
N HIS A 103 6.90 4.60 14.20
CA HIS A 103 8.21 5.18 14.50
C HIS A 103 8.92 5.71 13.25
N THR A 104 8.78 5.07 12.10
CA THR A 104 9.33 5.56 10.83
C THR A 104 8.65 6.88 10.43
N ALA A 105 7.34 6.93 10.48
CA ALA A 105 6.55 8.12 10.16
C ALA A 105 6.83 9.27 11.15
N ASN A 106 6.93 8.98 12.44
CA ASN A 106 7.21 9.98 13.47
C ASN A 106 8.61 10.62 13.31
N ARG A 107 9.61 9.83 12.91
CA ARG A 107 10.95 10.33 12.64
C ARG A 107 11.06 11.12 11.33
N GLY A 108 10.04 11.10 10.48
CA GLY A 108 10.08 11.75 9.18
C GLY A 108 11.13 11.15 8.24
N GLU A 109 11.26 9.81 8.23
CA GLU A 109 12.18 9.15 7.32
C GLU A 109 11.82 9.46 5.87
N ASN A 110 12.81 9.79 5.05
CA ASN A 110 12.62 10.20 3.65
C ASN A 110 12.30 9.02 2.74
N ILE A 111 11.20 8.34 3.00
CA ILE A 111 10.73 7.17 2.24
C ILE A 111 9.29 7.36 1.78
N ALA A 112 8.92 6.63 0.73
CA ALA A 112 7.53 6.52 0.29
C ALA A 112 6.94 5.18 0.74
N ILE A 113 5.78 5.21 1.37
CA ILE A 113 5.01 4.03 1.79
C ILE A 113 3.80 3.91 0.88
N ILE A 114 3.75 2.84 0.08
CA ILE A 114 2.58 2.49 -0.72
C ILE A 114 1.82 1.41 0.05
N PHE A 115 0.67 1.79 0.56
CA PHE A 115 -0.14 0.97 1.45
C PHE A 115 -1.41 0.47 0.74
N ILE A 116 -1.55 -0.85 0.62
CA ILE A 116 -2.73 -1.49 0.03
C ILE A 116 -3.68 -1.92 1.14
N ASN A 117 -4.83 -1.27 1.20
CA ASN A 117 -5.90 -1.59 2.15
C ASN A 117 -7.04 -2.31 1.45
N ASN A 118 -7.15 -3.60 1.66
CA ASN A 118 -8.23 -4.44 1.12
C ASN A 118 -9.10 -5.09 2.22
N ALA A 119 -8.95 -4.63 3.46
CA ALA A 119 -9.75 -5.03 4.63
C ALA A 119 -9.71 -6.53 4.98
N ILE A 120 -8.68 -7.28 4.53
CA ILE A 120 -8.59 -8.73 4.76
C ILE A 120 -7.17 -9.27 4.53
N TYR A 121 -6.76 -10.31 5.23
CA TYR A 121 -5.52 -11.04 4.90
C TYR A 121 -5.76 -11.97 3.71
N GLY A 122 -5.55 -11.44 2.50
CA GLY A 122 -5.87 -12.15 1.27
C GLY A 122 -5.01 -13.40 1.03
N MET A 123 -3.69 -13.29 1.23
CA MET A 123 -2.73 -14.36 0.90
C MET A 123 -2.93 -15.63 1.74
N THR A 124 -3.30 -15.51 2.99
CA THR A 124 -3.40 -16.61 3.96
C THR A 124 -4.78 -17.26 4.03
N GLY A 125 -5.73 -16.81 3.23
CA GLY A 125 -7.06 -17.43 3.15
C GLY A 125 -8.20 -16.62 3.76
N GLY A 126 -8.05 -15.30 3.86
CA GLY A 126 -9.16 -14.40 4.15
C GLY A 126 -9.46 -14.22 5.64
N GLN A 127 -8.45 -14.13 6.48
CA GLN A 127 -8.60 -13.81 7.90
C GLN A 127 -8.89 -12.32 8.10
N MET A 128 -9.44 -11.99 9.26
CA MET A 128 -9.70 -10.62 9.67
C MET A 128 -8.40 -9.82 9.83
N ALA A 129 -8.32 -8.68 9.15
CA ALA A 129 -7.25 -7.69 9.28
C ALA A 129 -7.66 -6.57 10.25
N PRO A 130 -6.74 -5.73 10.74
CA PRO A 130 -7.08 -4.55 11.53
C PRO A 130 -8.07 -3.61 10.84
N THR A 131 -8.00 -3.52 9.52
CA THR A 131 -8.82 -2.68 8.65
C THR A 131 -10.18 -3.29 8.26
N THR A 132 -10.43 -4.56 8.58
CA THR A 132 -11.70 -5.25 8.27
C THR A 132 -12.90 -4.46 8.78
N LEU A 133 -13.92 -4.30 7.94
CA LEU A 133 -15.10 -3.52 8.27
C LEU A 133 -15.96 -4.18 9.37
N GLU A 134 -16.78 -3.38 10.04
CA GLU A 134 -17.80 -3.85 10.96
C GLU A 134 -18.77 -4.79 10.19
N ASP A 135 -19.21 -5.86 10.82
CA ASP A 135 -20.07 -6.92 10.27
C ASP A 135 -19.49 -7.67 9.06
N MET A 136 -18.28 -7.35 8.61
CA MET A 136 -17.63 -8.04 7.50
C MET A 136 -17.24 -9.45 7.91
N LYS A 137 -17.72 -10.44 7.13
CA LYS A 137 -17.40 -11.86 7.33
C LYS A 137 -16.03 -12.19 6.77
N THR A 138 -15.24 -12.89 7.57
CA THR A 138 -13.91 -13.42 7.20
C THR A 138 -13.77 -14.85 7.71
N SER A 139 -12.69 -15.53 7.37
CA SER A 139 -12.45 -16.89 7.87
C SER A 139 -12.28 -16.96 9.40
N THR A 140 -11.86 -15.87 10.05
CA THR A 140 -11.73 -15.77 11.50
C THR A 140 -12.83 -14.94 12.17
N SER A 141 -13.74 -14.36 11.40
CA SER A 141 -14.96 -13.70 11.86
C SER A 141 -16.17 -14.16 11.02
N PRO A 142 -16.58 -15.44 11.12
CA PRO A 142 -17.57 -16.05 10.22
C PRO A 142 -18.98 -15.46 10.38
N PHE A 143 -19.26 -14.86 11.52
CA PHE A 143 -20.55 -14.18 11.81
C PHE A 143 -20.51 -12.67 11.55
N GLY A 144 -19.36 -12.16 11.11
CA GLY A 144 -19.06 -10.73 10.97
C GLY A 144 -18.10 -10.25 12.05
N ARG A 145 -17.42 -9.11 11.79
CA ARG A 145 -16.59 -8.45 12.79
C ARG A 145 -17.48 -7.81 13.84
N ASP A 146 -17.45 -8.33 15.05
CA ASP A 146 -18.12 -7.74 16.21
C ASP A 146 -17.20 -6.70 16.85
N THR A 147 -17.58 -5.42 16.76
CA THR A 147 -16.78 -4.31 17.28
C THR A 147 -16.70 -4.26 18.81
N SER A 148 -17.60 -4.94 19.53
CA SER A 148 -17.57 -5.02 20.99
C SER A 148 -16.43 -5.89 21.52
N SER A 149 -16.06 -6.92 20.77
CA SER A 149 -15.01 -7.89 21.13
C SER A 149 -13.75 -7.78 20.27
N MET A 150 -13.88 -7.38 18.99
CA MET A 150 -12.79 -7.36 18.00
C MET A 150 -12.31 -5.93 17.67
N GLY A 151 -12.92 -4.92 18.31
CA GLY A 151 -12.61 -3.51 18.05
C GLY A 151 -13.10 -3.02 16.67
N ARG A 152 -12.99 -1.72 16.45
CA ARG A 152 -13.40 -1.06 15.21
C ARG A 152 -12.33 -1.16 14.12
N PRO A 153 -12.70 -0.97 12.84
CA PRO A 153 -11.73 -0.87 11.73
C PRO A 153 -10.66 0.19 12.03
N LEU A 154 -9.39 -0.20 11.94
CA LEU A 154 -8.27 0.70 12.22
C LEU A 154 -8.03 1.63 11.03
N LYS A 155 -8.23 2.92 11.24
CA LYS A 155 -7.93 3.98 10.26
C LYS A 155 -6.49 4.46 10.45
N ILE A 156 -5.54 3.58 10.16
CA ILE A 156 -4.11 3.83 10.45
C ILE A 156 -3.58 5.09 9.76
N LEU A 157 -4.00 5.39 8.53
CA LEU A 157 -3.55 6.60 7.83
C LEU A 157 -3.99 7.88 8.52
N ASP A 158 -5.20 7.88 9.12
CA ASP A 158 -5.72 9.05 9.85
C ASP A 158 -4.87 9.34 11.09
N MET A 159 -4.36 8.31 11.76
CA MET A 159 -3.42 8.43 12.88
C MET A 159 -2.05 8.92 12.42
N LEU A 160 -1.51 8.33 11.36
CA LEU A 160 -0.20 8.67 10.83
C LEU A 160 -0.15 10.10 10.28
N ALA A 161 -1.25 10.61 9.73
CA ALA A 161 -1.36 11.97 9.24
C ALA A 161 -1.16 13.05 10.33
N GLN A 162 -1.37 12.70 11.62
CA GLN A 162 -1.17 13.61 12.74
C GLN A 162 0.32 13.77 13.12
N LEU A 163 1.19 12.88 12.65
CA LEU A 163 2.61 12.90 13.00
C LEU A 163 3.35 13.98 12.21
N ASP A 164 4.18 14.77 12.87
CA ASP A 164 4.92 15.89 12.26
C ASP A 164 5.89 15.43 11.17
N GLY A 165 6.45 14.23 11.31
CA GLY A 165 7.38 13.64 10.32
C GLY A 165 6.72 13.21 9.00
N VAL A 166 5.39 13.21 8.93
CA VAL A 166 4.66 12.88 7.69
C VAL A 166 4.42 14.15 6.88
N CYS A 167 4.90 14.19 5.64
CA CYS A 167 4.69 15.31 4.72
C CYS A 167 3.52 15.07 3.75
N LEU A 168 3.19 13.80 3.46
CA LEU A 168 2.06 13.42 2.61
C LEU A 168 1.33 12.23 3.21
N ALA A 169 0.04 12.35 3.41
CA ALA A 169 -0.87 11.25 3.75
C ALA A 169 -2.13 11.37 2.88
N SER A 170 -2.25 10.50 1.89
CA SER A 170 -3.36 10.55 0.93
C SER A 170 -3.99 9.18 0.76
N ARG A 171 -5.32 9.14 0.73
CA ARG A 171 -6.12 7.93 0.47
C ARG A 171 -6.72 8.01 -0.92
N THR A 172 -6.51 6.96 -1.70
CA THR A 172 -6.95 6.86 -3.09
C THR A 172 -7.45 5.45 -3.41
N SER A 173 -7.78 5.18 -4.67
CA SER A 173 -8.08 3.84 -5.16
C SER A 173 -7.79 3.73 -6.66
N VAL A 174 -7.96 2.54 -7.24
CA VAL A 174 -7.73 2.31 -8.69
C VAL A 174 -8.99 1.76 -9.40
N HIS A 175 -10.17 2.02 -8.82
CA HIS A 175 -11.45 1.47 -9.30
C HIS A 175 -11.97 2.06 -10.61
N THR A 176 -11.45 3.22 -11.02
CA THR A 176 -11.79 3.89 -12.29
C THR A 176 -10.55 4.47 -12.96
N ALA A 177 -10.65 4.80 -14.25
CA ALA A 177 -9.55 5.44 -14.98
C ALA A 177 -9.15 6.80 -14.35
N ALA A 178 -10.11 7.55 -13.82
CA ALA A 178 -9.84 8.81 -13.12
C ALA A 178 -9.10 8.56 -11.79
N ALA A 179 -9.50 7.54 -11.03
CA ALA A 179 -8.85 7.12 -9.80
C ALA A 179 -7.41 6.64 -10.07
N VAL A 180 -7.17 5.85 -11.13
CA VAL A 180 -5.83 5.43 -11.56
C VAL A 180 -4.93 6.64 -11.84
N LYS A 181 -5.42 7.65 -12.57
CA LYS A 181 -4.67 8.89 -12.83
C LYS A 181 -4.35 9.66 -11.54
N LYS A 182 -5.31 9.73 -10.60
CA LYS A 182 -5.11 10.37 -9.30
C LYS A 182 -4.06 9.61 -8.48
N THR A 183 -4.16 8.29 -8.40
CA THR A 183 -3.21 7.42 -7.69
C THR A 183 -1.79 7.58 -8.26
N LYS A 184 -1.64 7.60 -9.58
CA LYS A 184 -0.35 7.84 -10.24
C LYS A 184 0.27 9.17 -9.83
N ARG A 185 -0.52 10.25 -9.82
CA ARG A 185 -0.03 11.57 -9.39
C ARG A 185 0.41 11.56 -7.92
N LEU A 186 -0.33 10.89 -7.04
CA LEU A 186 0.01 10.81 -5.61
C LEU A 186 1.27 9.97 -5.36
N ILE A 187 1.44 8.84 -6.05
CA ILE A 187 2.66 8.02 -5.96
C ILE A 187 3.87 8.80 -6.50
N LYS A 188 3.69 9.55 -7.61
CA LYS A 188 4.73 10.43 -8.14
C LYS A 188 5.15 11.48 -7.11
N LEU A 189 4.20 12.18 -6.51
CA LEU A 189 4.46 13.17 -5.46
C LEU A 189 5.17 12.54 -4.26
N ALA A 190 4.76 11.34 -3.83
CA ALA A 190 5.42 10.63 -2.74
C ALA A 190 6.90 10.34 -3.03
N PHE A 191 7.23 9.95 -4.26
CA PHE A 191 8.60 9.70 -4.70
C PHE A 191 9.42 10.98 -4.79
N GLU A 192 8.84 12.05 -5.35
CA GLU A 192 9.44 13.38 -5.39
C GLU A 192 9.74 13.91 -3.98
N ASN A 193 8.81 13.78 -3.03
CA ASN A 193 9.01 14.18 -1.64
C ASN A 193 10.13 13.37 -0.97
N SER A 194 10.18 12.04 -1.18
CA SER A 194 11.25 11.19 -0.66
C SER A 194 12.63 11.61 -1.17
N MET A 195 12.74 11.94 -2.46
CA MET A 195 13.99 12.42 -3.06
C MET A 195 14.35 13.84 -2.62
N ALA A 196 13.37 14.67 -2.33
CA ALA A 196 13.57 16.05 -1.84
C ALA A 196 13.84 16.15 -0.34
N GLY A 197 13.82 15.03 0.40
CA GLY A 197 14.08 15.04 1.84
C GLY A 197 13.00 15.69 2.70
N LYS A 198 11.73 15.64 2.25
CA LYS A 198 10.60 16.30 2.94
C LYS A 198 10.01 15.51 4.10
N GLY A 199 10.44 14.26 4.30
CA GLY A 199 9.89 13.36 5.31
C GLY A 199 9.12 12.19 4.71
N THR A 200 8.32 11.53 5.54
CA THR A 200 7.59 10.32 5.15
C THR A 200 6.34 10.66 4.33
N SER A 201 6.21 10.03 3.17
CA SER A 201 5.01 10.12 2.32
C SER A 201 4.27 8.80 2.34
N ILE A 202 2.96 8.82 2.57
CA ILE A 202 2.12 7.62 2.65
C ILE A 202 0.96 7.74 1.67
N VAL A 203 0.85 6.79 0.75
CA VAL A 203 -0.27 6.68 -0.19
C VAL A 203 -1.02 5.39 0.10
N GLU A 204 -2.18 5.51 0.73
CA GLU A 204 -3.11 4.41 0.94
C GLU A 204 -3.97 4.20 -0.31
N VAL A 205 -3.93 2.99 -0.85
CA VAL A 205 -4.79 2.58 -1.96
C VAL A 205 -5.85 1.63 -1.42
N VAL A 206 -7.08 2.12 -1.29
CA VAL A 206 -8.23 1.26 -1.00
C VAL A 206 -8.45 0.35 -2.20
N SER A 207 -8.44 -0.95 -1.96
CA SER A 207 -8.26 -2.00 -2.97
C SER A 207 -9.27 -3.11 -2.78
N THR A 208 -9.57 -3.81 -3.86
CA THR A 208 -10.37 -5.02 -3.82
C THR A 208 -9.53 -6.24 -3.43
N CYS A 209 -10.17 -7.19 -2.74
CA CYS A 209 -9.68 -8.57 -2.60
C CYS A 209 -10.79 -9.53 -3.04
N ASN A 210 -11.06 -9.56 -4.34
CA ASN A 210 -12.18 -10.32 -4.90
C ASN A 210 -12.16 -11.81 -4.53
N SER A 211 -10.99 -12.44 -4.49
CA SER A 211 -10.85 -13.84 -4.05
C SER A 211 -11.10 -14.01 -2.54
N GLY A 212 -10.53 -13.14 -1.70
CA GLY A 212 -10.74 -13.18 -0.25
C GLY A 212 -12.18 -12.86 0.15
N TRP A 213 -12.84 -11.99 -0.60
CA TRP A 213 -14.25 -11.64 -0.40
C TRP A 213 -15.23 -12.60 -1.09
N LYS A 214 -14.73 -13.57 -1.88
CA LYS A 214 -15.53 -14.54 -2.67
C LYS A 214 -16.50 -13.84 -3.64
N MET A 215 -16.03 -12.80 -4.30
CA MET A 215 -16.82 -11.99 -5.26
C MET A 215 -16.16 -12.02 -6.64
N THR A 216 -16.98 -11.74 -7.68
CA THR A 216 -16.40 -11.42 -8.99
C THR A 216 -15.65 -10.09 -8.94
N PRO A 217 -14.66 -9.82 -9.82
CA PRO A 217 -13.94 -8.55 -9.82
C PRO A 217 -14.86 -7.32 -9.93
N ALA A 218 -15.92 -7.38 -10.75
CA ALA A 218 -16.89 -6.29 -10.89
C ALA A 218 -17.67 -6.06 -9.58
N ALA A 219 -18.26 -7.12 -9.03
CA ALA A 219 -19.00 -7.02 -7.76
C ALA A 219 -18.12 -6.56 -6.60
N ALA A 220 -16.84 -7.00 -6.54
CA ALA A 220 -15.90 -6.55 -5.53
C ALA A 220 -15.61 -5.05 -5.64
N ASN A 221 -15.54 -4.53 -6.87
CA ASN A 221 -15.33 -3.11 -7.12
C ASN A 221 -16.52 -2.26 -6.63
N ASP A 222 -17.73 -2.68 -6.95
CA ASP A 222 -18.96 -2.00 -6.51
C ASP A 222 -19.09 -2.08 -4.98
N TRP A 223 -18.86 -3.25 -4.40
CA TRP A 223 -18.89 -3.46 -2.95
C TRP A 223 -17.86 -2.58 -2.22
N MET A 224 -16.66 -2.44 -2.76
CA MET A 224 -15.62 -1.56 -2.19
C MET A 224 -16.10 -0.11 -2.15
N VAL A 225 -16.70 0.37 -3.24
CA VAL A 225 -17.22 1.74 -3.31
C VAL A 225 -18.34 1.96 -2.30
N GLU A 226 -19.27 1.01 -2.19
CA GLU A 226 -20.43 1.10 -1.31
C GLU A 226 -20.07 0.96 0.18
N ASN A 227 -19.11 0.09 0.51
CA ASN A 227 -18.86 -0.29 1.90
C ASN A 227 -17.53 0.25 2.45
N MET A 228 -16.44 0.26 1.66
CA MET A 228 -15.15 0.71 2.17
C MET A 228 -14.99 2.23 2.13
N PHE A 229 -15.48 2.93 1.09
CA PHE A 229 -15.31 4.39 0.99
C PHE A 229 -16.01 5.18 2.10
N PRO A 230 -17.18 4.78 2.63
CA PRO A 230 -17.76 5.43 3.81
C PRO A 230 -16.88 5.30 5.07
N VAL A 231 -16.13 4.20 5.22
CA VAL A 231 -15.25 3.95 6.36
C VAL A 231 -13.86 4.57 6.12
N PHE A 232 -13.36 4.47 4.90
CA PHE A 232 -12.06 4.99 4.44
C PHE A 232 -12.28 6.01 3.32
N PRO A 233 -12.78 7.24 3.64
CA PRO A 233 -13.10 8.24 2.62
C PRO A 233 -11.84 8.66 1.86
N LEU A 234 -11.96 8.71 0.52
CA LEU A 234 -10.85 9.10 -0.35
C LEU A 234 -10.54 10.58 -0.23
N GLY A 235 -9.27 10.95 -0.17
CA GLY A 235 -8.84 12.34 -0.10
C GLY A 235 -7.43 12.49 0.46
N ASP A 236 -6.99 13.73 0.52
CA ASP A 236 -5.72 14.09 1.13
C ASP A 236 -5.99 14.42 2.61
N LEU A 237 -5.31 13.71 3.52
CA LEU A 237 -5.39 13.93 4.96
C LEU A 237 -4.29 14.90 5.41
N LYS A 238 -3.15 14.88 4.72
CA LYS A 238 -2.03 15.80 4.92
C LYS A 238 -1.25 15.98 3.61
N ASN A 239 -0.87 17.22 3.30
CA ASN A 239 0.00 17.54 2.16
C ASN A 239 0.69 18.89 2.45
N VAL A 240 1.96 18.85 2.87
CA VAL A 240 2.77 19.99 3.30
C VAL A 240 4.11 20.07 2.59
#